data_a3c8327d519401336c23e59449aeca10
#
_entry.id   a3c8327d519401336c23e59449aeca10
#
_cell.length_a   1.000
_cell.length_b   1.000
_cell.length_c   1.000
_cell.angle_alpha   90.00
_cell.angle_beta   90.00
_cell.angle_gamma   90.00
#
_symmetry.space_group_name_H-M   'P 1'
#
loop_
_entity.id
_entity.type
_entity.pdbx_description
1 polymer ?
#
loop_
_entity_poly.entity_id
_entity_poly.type
_entity_poly.pdbx_seq_one_letter_code
_entity_poly.pdbx_strand_id
1 'polypeptide(L)'
;MPTPRTDLSAFATDLAARLPGAWTSTYHRHASYKDQFPTAEQLWDLGHIDHIVSQYVLTHDAVLHGPEDQRLYVSDRPLYSRQFVVAPLEPASDGIQPHHFAGVLEPNGIAVPNEPARAAFQVTRRVLPRYEQALHRVLRNAADEPEPPHRPAPPQVSQTLTLAYYSDGALGVPYESVPAEARLALYAHGFQYHPHQAAFLLPAAYGEDGRALRVQAVAQKLAAQGIGVNLRATPQGATAPPTTTARPSVPSPAGVPVTARHR
;
A
#
# COMPACT_ATOMS: atom_id res chain seq x y z
N MET A 1 -43.89 -18.52 5.22
CA MET A 1 -43.55 -17.12 5.05
C MET A 1 -42.08 -16.97 5.40
N PRO A 2 -41.21 -16.45 4.53
CA PRO A 2 -39.84 -16.12 4.94
C PRO A 2 -39.92 -15.05 6.02
N THR A 3 -39.25 -15.30 7.15
CA THR A 3 -39.11 -14.32 8.23
C THR A 3 -38.41 -13.10 7.64
N PRO A 4 -38.95 -11.87 7.81
CA PRO A 4 -38.30 -10.68 7.30
C PRO A 4 -36.87 -10.59 7.89
N ARG A 5 -35.93 -10.14 7.06
CA ARG A 5 -34.55 -9.88 7.51
C ARG A 5 -34.61 -8.79 8.57
N THR A 6 -33.96 -9.04 9.71
CA THR A 6 -33.81 -8.02 10.75
C THR A 6 -32.99 -6.86 10.18
N ASP A 7 -33.46 -5.66 10.39
CA ASP A 7 -32.73 -4.44 9.99
C ASP A 7 -31.42 -4.32 10.80
N LEU A 8 -30.30 -4.03 10.14
CA LEU A 8 -29.01 -3.95 10.78
C LEU A 8 -28.94 -2.86 11.85
N SER A 9 -29.57 -1.71 11.61
CA SER A 9 -29.57 -0.58 12.57
C SER A 9 -30.29 -0.98 13.86
N ALA A 10 -31.48 -1.59 13.73
CA ALA A 10 -32.23 -2.10 14.86
C ALA A 10 -31.46 -3.21 15.59
N PHE A 11 -30.88 -4.15 14.84
CA PHE A 11 -30.06 -5.23 15.40
C PHE A 11 -28.87 -4.67 16.19
N ALA A 12 -28.11 -3.73 15.63
CA ALA A 12 -26.92 -3.14 16.25
C ALA A 12 -27.28 -2.38 17.54
N THR A 13 -28.37 -1.63 17.53
CA THR A 13 -28.90 -0.93 18.73
C THR A 13 -29.30 -1.92 19.81
N ASP A 14 -30.05 -2.95 19.45
CA ASP A 14 -30.49 -4.00 20.37
C ASP A 14 -29.32 -4.85 20.89
N LEU A 15 -28.29 -5.09 20.08
CA LEU A 15 -27.06 -5.76 20.48
C LEU A 15 -26.32 -4.91 21.51
N ALA A 16 -26.09 -3.62 21.21
CA ALA A 16 -25.44 -2.68 22.11
C ALA A 16 -26.08 -2.63 23.49
N ALA A 17 -27.42 -2.56 23.54
CA ALA A 17 -28.19 -2.53 24.78
C ALA A 17 -28.03 -3.80 25.65
N ARG A 18 -27.51 -4.89 25.10
CA ARG A 18 -27.37 -6.21 25.78
C ARG A 18 -25.95 -6.60 26.09
N LEU A 19 -24.98 -5.86 25.58
CA LEU A 19 -23.57 -6.08 25.92
C LEU A 19 -23.26 -5.57 27.33
N PRO A 20 -22.27 -6.15 28.02
CA PRO A 20 -21.87 -5.67 29.35
C PRO A 20 -21.21 -4.30 29.24
N GLY A 21 -21.58 -3.39 30.13
CA GLY A 21 -21.12 -2.00 30.13
C GLY A 21 -22.04 -1.06 29.31
N ALA A 22 -21.60 0.17 29.11
CA ALA A 22 -22.35 1.16 28.36
C ALA A 22 -21.91 1.14 26.88
N TRP A 23 -22.76 0.62 26.02
CA TRP A 23 -22.54 0.59 24.58
C TRP A 23 -23.55 1.44 23.84
N THR A 24 -23.08 2.12 22.79
CA THR A 24 -23.91 2.87 21.84
C THR A 24 -23.67 2.37 20.43
N SER A 25 -24.60 2.63 19.52
CA SER A 25 -24.52 2.17 18.12
C SER A 25 -24.58 3.37 17.17
N THR A 26 -23.69 3.42 16.22
CA THR A 26 -23.71 4.34 15.08
C THR A 26 -23.89 3.53 13.81
N TYR A 27 -24.92 3.85 13.04
CA TYR A 27 -25.23 3.18 11.77
C TYR A 27 -24.78 4.02 10.59
N HIS A 28 -24.13 3.37 9.62
CA HIS A 28 -23.67 3.99 8.39
C HIS A 28 -24.29 3.33 7.17
N ARG A 29 -24.81 4.15 6.26
CA ARG A 29 -25.28 3.70 4.96
C ARG A 29 -24.24 4.09 3.91
N HIS A 30 -23.84 3.13 3.10
CA HIS A 30 -22.87 3.34 2.02
C HIS A 30 -23.60 3.77 0.73
N ALA A 31 -23.21 4.90 0.17
CA ALA A 31 -23.68 5.35 -1.13
C ALA A 31 -22.88 4.71 -2.26
N SER A 32 -21.62 4.35 -1.98
CA SER A 32 -20.71 3.68 -2.91
C SER A 32 -19.88 2.59 -2.21
N TYR A 33 -19.30 1.70 -3.01
CA TYR A 33 -18.39 0.66 -2.52
C TYR A 33 -17.21 1.22 -1.69
N LYS A 34 -16.73 2.41 -2.03
CA LYS A 34 -15.59 3.04 -1.34
C LYS A 34 -15.91 3.46 0.10
N ASP A 35 -17.17 3.67 0.41
CA ASP A 35 -17.60 4.19 1.72
C ASP A 35 -17.44 3.16 2.84
N GLN A 36 -17.30 1.86 2.49
CA GLN A 36 -17.06 0.81 3.48
C GLN A 36 -15.60 0.75 3.98
N PHE A 37 -14.63 1.23 3.19
CA PHE A 37 -13.21 1.06 3.49
C PHE A 37 -12.71 1.79 4.74
N PRO A 38 -13.11 3.05 5.03
CA PRO A 38 -12.59 3.75 6.21
C PRO A 38 -12.82 3.02 7.54
N THR A 39 -13.93 2.30 7.64
CA THR A 39 -14.22 1.45 8.81
C THR A 39 -13.57 0.07 8.68
N ALA A 40 -13.56 -0.48 7.46
CA ALA A 40 -12.97 -1.78 7.17
C ALA A 40 -11.46 -1.84 7.43
N GLU A 41 -10.74 -0.78 7.09
CA GLU A 41 -9.29 -0.66 7.31
C GLU A 41 -8.91 -0.66 8.81
N GLN A 42 -9.87 -0.45 9.70
CA GLN A 42 -9.69 -0.50 11.14
C GLN A 42 -10.09 -1.86 11.74
N LEU A 43 -10.47 -2.84 10.91
CA LEU A 43 -10.82 -4.19 11.42
C LEU A 43 -9.60 -4.87 12.04
N TRP A 44 -9.78 -5.32 13.27
CA TRP A 44 -8.76 -6.13 13.96
C TRP A 44 -9.05 -7.61 13.80
N ASP A 45 -9.14 -8.03 12.55
CA ASP A 45 -9.47 -9.40 12.12
C ASP A 45 -8.86 -9.63 10.73
N LEU A 46 -7.72 -10.29 10.65
CA LEU A 46 -7.11 -10.73 9.38
C LEU A 46 -7.69 -12.08 8.90
N GLY A 47 -8.83 -12.49 9.44
CA GLY A 47 -9.44 -13.77 9.12
C GLY A 47 -10.69 -13.65 8.26
N HIS A 48 -11.77 -14.19 8.79
CA HIS A 48 -13.03 -14.36 8.05
C HIS A 48 -13.76 -13.04 7.76
N ILE A 49 -13.72 -12.09 8.69
CA ILE A 49 -14.49 -10.84 8.55
C ILE A 49 -13.78 -9.87 7.59
N ASP A 50 -12.46 -9.77 7.68
CA ASP A 50 -11.69 -9.01 6.70
C ASP A 50 -11.94 -9.55 5.28
N HIS A 51 -11.93 -10.87 5.09
CA HIS A 51 -12.27 -11.48 3.81
C HIS A 51 -13.69 -11.10 3.34
N ILE A 52 -14.69 -11.09 4.23
CA ILE A 52 -16.07 -10.68 3.87
C ILE A 52 -16.06 -9.22 3.39
N VAL A 53 -15.46 -8.32 4.12
CA VAL A 53 -15.48 -6.90 3.81
C VAL A 53 -14.68 -6.58 2.55
N SER A 54 -13.60 -7.31 2.29
CA SER A 54 -12.78 -7.13 1.09
C SER A 54 -13.42 -7.71 -0.19
N GLN A 55 -14.22 -8.78 -0.07
CA GLN A 55 -14.77 -9.50 -1.23
C GLN A 55 -16.20 -9.09 -1.60
N TYR A 56 -16.95 -8.51 -0.68
CA TYR A 56 -18.36 -8.19 -0.90
C TYR A 56 -18.64 -6.69 -0.80
N VAL A 57 -19.54 -6.21 -1.65
CA VAL A 57 -20.07 -4.85 -1.56
C VAL A 57 -21.12 -4.83 -0.46
N LEU A 58 -20.81 -4.13 0.62
CA LEU A 58 -21.72 -3.93 1.73
C LEU A 58 -22.43 -2.57 1.55
N THR A 59 -23.74 -2.56 1.70
CA THR A 59 -24.54 -1.33 1.54
C THR A 59 -24.65 -0.53 2.81
N HIS A 60 -24.25 -1.09 3.93
CA HIS A 60 -24.27 -0.49 5.25
C HIS A 60 -23.42 -1.26 6.24
N ASP A 61 -23.06 -0.59 7.32
CA ASP A 61 -22.48 -1.18 8.52
C ASP A 61 -22.97 -0.46 9.79
N ALA A 62 -22.55 -0.94 10.93
CA ALA A 62 -22.72 -0.22 12.19
C ALA A 62 -21.44 -0.39 13.04
N VAL A 63 -21.12 0.65 13.80
CA VAL A 63 -20.07 0.61 14.81
C VAL A 63 -20.67 0.73 16.19
N LEU A 64 -20.37 -0.23 17.05
CA LEU A 64 -20.70 -0.15 18.45
C LEU A 64 -19.54 0.47 19.21
N HIS A 65 -19.82 1.46 20.03
CA HIS A 65 -18.87 2.16 20.89
C HIS A 65 -19.11 1.74 22.34
N GLY A 66 -18.13 1.12 22.94
CA GLY A 66 -18.16 0.56 24.27
C GLY A 66 -17.28 1.32 25.27
N PRO A 67 -17.13 0.76 26.49
CA PRO A 67 -16.23 1.32 27.50
C PRO A 67 -14.77 1.24 27.06
N GLU A 68 -13.92 2.12 27.60
CA GLU A 68 -12.45 2.09 27.39
C GLU A 68 -12.04 2.12 25.91
N ASP A 69 -12.74 2.93 25.10
CA ASP A 69 -12.53 3.05 23.64
C ASP A 69 -12.70 1.74 22.85
N GLN A 70 -13.34 0.73 23.45
CA GLN A 70 -13.69 -0.48 22.73
C GLN A 70 -14.68 -0.18 21.60
N ARG A 71 -14.42 -0.74 20.44
CA ARG A 71 -15.29 -0.59 19.27
C ARG A 71 -15.51 -1.92 18.59
N LEU A 72 -16.75 -2.19 18.18
CA LEU A 72 -17.09 -3.39 17.42
C LEU A 72 -17.74 -2.98 16.10
N TYR A 73 -17.26 -3.57 15.04
CA TYR A 73 -17.86 -3.52 13.71
C TYR A 73 -18.99 -4.54 13.61
N VAL A 74 -20.11 -4.15 13.00
CA VAL A 74 -21.25 -5.02 12.74
C VAL A 74 -21.70 -4.85 11.29
N SER A 75 -21.83 -5.94 10.56
CA SER A 75 -22.39 -5.90 9.20
C SER A 75 -23.18 -7.15 8.86
N ASP A 76 -23.86 -7.10 7.73
CA ASP A 76 -24.50 -8.29 7.17
C ASP A 76 -23.47 -9.37 6.86
N ARG A 77 -23.83 -10.62 7.11
CA ARG A 77 -23.09 -11.75 6.57
C ARG A 77 -23.60 -12.08 5.16
N PRO A 78 -22.83 -11.81 4.10
CA PRO A 78 -23.24 -12.14 2.74
C PRO A 78 -23.61 -13.63 2.60
N LEU A 79 -24.59 -13.94 1.77
CA LEU A 79 -25.11 -15.29 1.53
C LEU A 79 -25.85 -15.94 2.72
N TYR A 80 -25.86 -15.31 3.90
CA TYR A 80 -26.51 -15.83 5.13
C TYR A 80 -27.49 -14.81 5.71
N SER A 81 -28.70 -14.76 5.18
CA SER A 81 -29.73 -13.75 5.50
C SER A 81 -30.16 -13.69 6.99
N ARG A 82 -29.80 -14.69 7.79
CA ARG A 82 -30.13 -14.78 9.22
C ARG A 82 -28.93 -14.62 10.11
N GLN A 83 -27.84 -14.07 9.59
CA GLN A 83 -26.62 -13.87 10.34
C GLN A 83 -26.04 -12.49 10.06
N PHE A 84 -25.41 -11.96 11.08
CA PHE A 84 -24.53 -10.81 11.02
C PHE A 84 -23.10 -11.24 11.34
N VAL A 85 -22.15 -10.38 11.09
CA VAL A 85 -20.78 -10.52 11.58
C VAL A 85 -20.50 -9.43 12.58
N VAL A 86 -19.74 -9.76 13.61
CA VAL A 86 -19.29 -8.82 14.65
C VAL A 86 -17.79 -9.02 14.83
N ALA A 87 -17.02 -7.95 14.67
CA ALA A 87 -15.56 -7.97 14.79
C ALA A 87 -15.05 -6.80 15.62
N PRO A 88 -13.96 -6.96 16.36
CA PRO A 88 -13.26 -5.84 16.98
C PRO A 88 -12.70 -4.88 15.93
N LEU A 89 -12.67 -3.59 16.27
CA LEU A 89 -11.90 -2.57 15.57
C LEU A 89 -10.64 -2.26 16.37
N GLU A 90 -9.60 -1.84 15.68
CA GLU A 90 -8.40 -1.32 16.33
C GLU A 90 -8.74 -0.13 17.24
N PRO A 91 -8.08 0.00 18.39
CA PRO A 91 -8.30 1.13 19.28
C PRO A 91 -7.99 2.45 18.56
N ALA A 92 -8.87 3.45 18.76
CA ALA A 92 -8.72 4.77 18.14
C ALA A 92 -7.83 5.74 18.96
N SER A 93 -7.20 5.26 20.02
CA SER A 93 -6.43 6.09 20.94
C SER A 93 -5.24 6.76 20.27
N ASP A 94 -5.11 8.07 20.42
CA ASP A 94 -3.92 8.83 20.00
C ASP A 94 -2.67 8.26 20.69
N GLY A 95 -1.63 7.97 19.91
CA GLY A 95 -0.37 7.42 20.44
C GLY A 95 -0.20 5.91 20.23
N ILE A 96 -1.21 5.19 19.78
CA ILE A 96 -1.05 3.78 19.36
C ILE A 96 -0.51 3.76 17.93
N GLN A 97 0.64 3.11 17.74
CA GLN A 97 1.33 2.99 16.46
C GLN A 97 1.31 1.54 15.96
N PRO A 98 1.45 1.27 14.66
CA PRO A 98 1.42 -0.08 14.11
C PRO A 98 2.37 -1.09 14.77
N HIS A 99 3.54 -0.63 15.24
CA HIS A 99 4.50 -1.51 15.91
C HIS A 99 4.04 -1.99 17.30
N HIS A 100 3.10 -1.28 17.95
CA HIS A 100 2.54 -1.70 19.25
C HIS A 100 1.68 -2.97 19.13
N PHE A 101 1.20 -3.29 17.91
CA PHE A 101 0.48 -4.53 17.63
C PHE A 101 1.41 -5.75 17.44
N ALA A 102 2.73 -5.54 17.40
CA ALA A 102 3.68 -6.62 17.20
C ALA A 102 3.58 -7.67 18.33
N GLY A 103 3.43 -8.93 17.94
CA GLY A 103 3.29 -10.05 18.88
C GLY A 103 1.97 -10.11 19.65
N VAL A 104 0.98 -9.29 19.29
CA VAL A 104 -0.38 -9.36 19.82
C VAL A 104 -1.22 -10.26 18.94
N LEU A 105 -1.89 -11.25 19.55
CA LEU A 105 -2.85 -12.09 18.84
C LEU A 105 -4.12 -11.28 18.54
N GLU A 106 -4.52 -11.29 17.29
CA GLU A 106 -5.75 -10.62 16.86
C GLU A 106 -6.97 -11.22 17.53
N PRO A 107 -7.88 -10.38 18.02
CA PRO A 107 -9.05 -10.85 18.74
C PRO A 107 -10.08 -11.54 17.85
N ASN A 108 -10.04 -11.33 16.55
CA ASN A 108 -10.91 -11.89 15.51
C ASN A 108 -12.40 -11.85 15.83
N GLY A 109 -13.19 -11.54 14.82
CA GLY A 109 -14.64 -11.50 14.91
C GLY A 109 -15.32 -12.86 14.78
N ILE A 110 -16.64 -12.85 14.85
CA ILE A 110 -17.48 -14.02 14.71
C ILE A 110 -18.73 -13.74 13.90
N ALA A 111 -19.28 -14.77 13.27
CA ALA A 111 -20.64 -14.74 12.77
C ALA A 111 -21.63 -15.00 13.93
N VAL A 112 -22.70 -14.21 13.98
CA VAL A 112 -23.73 -14.29 15.00
C VAL A 112 -25.12 -14.42 14.37
N PRO A 113 -26.11 -15.03 15.07
CA PRO A 113 -27.48 -15.07 14.59
C PRO A 113 -28.11 -13.67 14.61
N ASN A 114 -29.15 -13.47 13.83
CA ASN A 114 -29.93 -12.21 13.78
C ASN A 114 -30.84 -11.96 15.00
N GLU A 115 -30.67 -12.77 16.04
CA GLU A 115 -31.37 -12.63 17.32
C GLU A 115 -30.44 -11.91 18.33
N PRO A 116 -30.70 -10.64 18.70
CA PRO A 116 -29.76 -9.83 19.47
C PRO A 116 -29.34 -10.43 20.82
N ALA A 117 -30.24 -11.11 21.53
CA ALA A 117 -29.92 -11.74 22.81
C ALA A 117 -28.89 -12.87 22.66
N ARG A 118 -29.04 -13.73 21.64
CA ARG A 118 -28.10 -14.82 21.37
C ARG A 118 -26.79 -14.29 20.81
N ALA A 119 -26.85 -13.24 19.98
CA ALA A 119 -25.67 -12.55 19.49
C ALA A 119 -24.87 -11.94 20.64
N ALA A 120 -25.51 -11.19 21.54
CA ALA A 120 -24.88 -10.60 22.71
C ALA A 120 -24.18 -11.65 23.58
N PHE A 121 -24.85 -12.80 23.87
CA PHE A 121 -24.25 -13.91 24.60
C PHE A 121 -22.97 -14.42 23.93
N GLN A 122 -22.99 -14.58 22.59
CA GLN A 122 -21.82 -15.07 21.85
C GLN A 122 -20.68 -14.03 21.81
N VAL A 123 -21.00 -12.75 21.60
CA VAL A 123 -20.01 -11.65 21.59
C VAL A 123 -19.36 -11.54 22.98
N THR A 124 -20.14 -11.48 24.04
CA THR A 124 -19.64 -11.40 25.42
C THR A 124 -18.73 -12.56 25.77
N ARG A 125 -19.06 -13.78 25.32
CA ARG A 125 -18.29 -14.99 25.69
C ARG A 125 -17.07 -15.20 24.81
N ARG A 126 -17.10 -14.78 23.53
CA ARG A 126 -16.09 -15.18 22.53
C ARG A 126 -15.28 -14.03 21.97
N VAL A 127 -15.84 -12.81 21.90
CA VAL A 127 -15.17 -11.66 21.30
C VAL A 127 -14.58 -10.76 22.38
N LEU A 128 -15.40 -10.28 23.31
CA LEU A 128 -14.95 -9.31 24.32
C LEU A 128 -13.73 -9.77 25.13
N PRO A 129 -13.64 -11.02 25.65
CA PRO A 129 -12.47 -11.41 26.44
C PRO A 129 -11.17 -11.43 25.64
N ARG A 130 -11.22 -11.78 24.35
CA ARG A 130 -10.04 -11.73 23.47
C ARG A 130 -9.68 -10.30 23.12
N TYR A 131 -10.69 -9.46 22.88
CA TYR A 131 -10.50 -8.05 22.59
C TYR A 131 -9.85 -7.33 23.76
N GLU A 132 -10.37 -7.50 24.98
CA GLU A 132 -9.79 -6.94 26.20
C GLU A 132 -8.33 -7.39 26.40
N GLN A 133 -8.05 -8.69 26.24
CA GLN A 133 -6.70 -9.22 26.35
C GLN A 133 -5.74 -8.60 25.32
N ALA A 134 -6.18 -8.52 24.07
CA ALA A 134 -5.40 -7.92 22.98
C ALA A 134 -5.16 -6.42 23.23
N LEU A 135 -6.21 -5.68 23.59
CA LEU A 135 -6.17 -4.26 23.92
C LEU A 135 -5.17 -3.97 25.04
N HIS A 136 -5.27 -4.70 26.15
CA HIS A 136 -4.32 -4.58 27.26
C HIS A 136 -2.87 -4.86 26.86
N ARG A 137 -2.66 -5.75 25.89
CA ARG A 137 -1.32 -6.03 25.37
C ARG A 137 -0.79 -4.89 24.53
N VAL A 138 -1.61 -4.33 23.62
CA VAL A 138 -1.25 -3.17 22.79
C VAL A 138 -0.96 -1.96 23.67
N LEU A 139 -1.81 -1.65 24.66
CA LEU A 139 -1.60 -0.54 25.58
C LEU A 139 -0.31 -0.70 26.41
N ARG A 140 0.03 -1.92 26.82
CA ARG A 140 1.31 -2.22 27.45
C ARG A 140 2.48 -1.97 26.54
N ASN A 141 2.43 -2.50 25.29
CA ASN A 141 3.48 -2.25 24.30
C ASN A 141 3.67 -0.74 24.07
N ALA A 142 2.57 0.02 23.98
CA ALA A 142 2.63 1.46 23.84
C ALA A 142 3.23 2.20 25.04
N ALA A 143 3.02 1.66 26.26
CA ALA A 143 3.62 2.21 27.47
C ALA A 143 5.12 1.86 27.60
N ASP A 144 5.49 0.64 27.18
CA ASP A 144 6.87 0.16 27.24
C ASP A 144 7.73 0.73 26.09
N GLU A 145 7.13 1.01 24.92
CA GLU A 145 7.77 1.55 23.72
C GLU A 145 7.00 2.78 23.21
N PRO A 146 7.05 3.92 23.92
CA PRO A 146 6.25 5.10 23.56
C PRO A 146 6.69 5.75 22.24
N GLU A 147 7.91 5.49 21.78
CA GLU A 147 8.40 5.98 20.49
C GLU A 147 8.49 4.84 19.47
N PRO A 148 8.07 5.08 18.22
CA PRO A 148 8.28 4.09 17.16
C PRO A 148 9.79 3.83 17.02
N PRO A 149 10.18 2.57 16.75
CA PRO A 149 11.58 2.25 16.51
C PRO A 149 12.10 3.18 15.40
N HIS A 150 13.16 3.89 15.67
CA HIS A 150 13.76 4.77 14.68
C HIS A 150 14.05 3.95 13.42
N ARG A 151 13.43 4.35 12.32
CA ARG A 151 13.80 3.78 11.04
C ARG A 151 15.29 3.99 10.88
N PRO A 152 16.10 2.92 10.66
CA PRO A 152 17.53 3.09 10.45
C PRO A 152 17.72 4.21 9.45
N ALA A 153 18.63 5.14 9.75
CA ALA A 153 18.93 6.24 8.84
C ALA A 153 19.14 5.63 7.43
N PRO A 154 18.56 6.23 6.40
CA PRO A 154 18.76 5.70 5.05
C PRO A 154 20.26 5.59 4.81
N PRO A 155 20.74 4.48 4.20
CA PRO A 155 22.16 4.29 3.96
C PRO A 155 22.70 5.51 3.23
N GLN A 156 23.86 6.01 3.68
CA GLN A 156 24.49 7.16 3.03
C GLN A 156 24.90 6.73 1.62
N VAL A 157 24.27 7.34 0.62
CA VAL A 157 24.53 7.08 -0.78
C VAL A 157 25.70 7.97 -1.21
N SER A 158 26.83 7.38 -1.53
CA SER A 158 28.01 8.08 -2.06
C SER A 158 28.03 8.12 -3.58
N GLN A 159 27.39 7.14 -4.23
CA GLN A 159 27.29 6.99 -5.69
C GLN A 159 25.87 6.57 -6.08
N THR A 160 25.46 6.93 -7.30
CA THR A 160 24.13 6.55 -7.81
C THR A 160 24.25 5.86 -9.16
N LEU A 161 23.70 4.66 -9.26
CA LEU A 161 23.57 3.88 -10.48
C LEU A 161 22.23 4.21 -11.14
N THR A 162 22.25 4.69 -12.38
CA THR A 162 21.01 4.99 -13.12
C THR A 162 20.69 3.90 -14.11
N LEU A 163 19.59 3.18 -13.88
CA LEU A 163 19.03 2.21 -14.80
C LEU A 163 18.10 2.91 -15.81
N ALA A 164 18.18 2.56 -17.07
CA ALA A 164 17.32 3.09 -18.13
C ALA A 164 16.75 1.96 -19.00
N TYR A 165 15.59 2.20 -19.61
CA TYR A 165 15.02 1.27 -20.58
C TYR A 165 15.71 1.43 -21.93
N TYR A 166 16.08 0.31 -22.52
CA TYR A 166 16.61 0.20 -23.87
C TYR A 166 15.48 -0.03 -24.89
N SER A 167 15.78 0.15 -26.17
CA SER A 167 14.78 0.04 -27.24
C SER A 167 14.13 -1.34 -27.39
N ASP A 168 14.81 -2.39 -26.93
CA ASP A 168 14.34 -3.79 -26.90
C ASP A 168 13.49 -4.10 -25.63
N GLY A 169 13.23 -3.08 -24.79
CA GLY A 169 12.50 -3.21 -23.55
C GLY A 169 13.31 -3.79 -22.39
N ALA A 170 14.60 -4.08 -22.58
CA ALA A 170 15.49 -4.42 -21.49
C ALA A 170 15.74 -3.21 -20.58
N LEU A 171 15.96 -3.46 -19.29
CA LEU A 171 16.37 -2.44 -18.34
C LEU A 171 17.88 -2.57 -18.10
N GLY A 172 18.64 -1.50 -18.21
CA GLY A 172 20.09 -1.64 -18.08
C GLY A 172 20.81 -0.37 -17.69
N VAL A 173 22.14 -0.53 -17.62
CA VAL A 173 23.07 0.52 -17.23
C VAL A 173 24.36 0.38 -18.07
N PRO A 174 24.93 1.49 -18.58
CA PRO A 174 26.19 1.46 -19.29
C PRO A 174 27.31 0.87 -18.41
N TYR A 175 28.13 -0.01 -18.98
CA TYR A 175 29.20 -0.69 -18.25
C TYR A 175 30.17 0.27 -17.55
N GLU A 176 30.51 1.36 -18.24
CA GLU A 176 31.45 2.37 -17.72
C GLU A 176 30.95 3.09 -16.47
N SER A 177 29.62 3.20 -16.32
CA SER A 177 29.01 3.84 -15.15
C SER A 177 28.82 2.89 -13.97
N VAL A 178 29.17 1.59 -14.13
CA VAL A 178 29.03 0.58 -13.06
C VAL A 178 30.31 0.47 -12.25
N PRO A 179 30.29 0.84 -10.96
CA PRO A 179 31.41 0.61 -10.07
C PRO A 179 31.80 -0.88 -10.02
N ALA A 180 33.10 -1.18 -9.85
CA ALA A 180 33.59 -2.54 -9.88
C ALA A 180 32.91 -3.44 -8.81
N GLU A 181 32.67 -2.89 -7.64
CA GLU A 181 31.98 -3.53 -6.52
C GLU A 181 30.49 -3.84 -6.80
N ALA A 182 29.84 -3.05 -7.66
CA ALA A 182 28.44 -3.24 -8.01
C ALA A 182 28.20 -4.36 -9.04
N ARG A 183 29.23 -4.72 -9.83
CA ARG A 183 29.10 -5.67 -10.95
C ARG A 183 28.64 -7.05 -10.50
N LEU A 184 29.21 -7.55 -9.40
CA LEU A 184 28.82 -8.86 -8.87
C LEU A 184 27.37 -8.88 -8.40
N ALA A 185 26.90 -7.79 -7.79
CA ALA A 185 25.51 -7.66 -7.36
C ALA A 185 24.55 -7.64 -8.55
N LEU A 186 24.89 -6.94 -9.62
CA LEU A 186 24.11 -6.95 -10.87
C LEU A 186 24.00 -8.35 -11.46
N TYR A 187 25.12 -9.07 -11.60
CA TYR A 187 25.12 -10.45 -12.10
C TYR A 187 24.25 -11.38 -11.23
N ALA A 188 24.39 -11.30 -9.91
CA ALA A 188 23.65 -12.14 -8.97
C ALA A 188 22.12 -11.93 -9.09
N HIS A 189 21.68 -10.77 -9.54
CA HIS A 189 20.26 -10.43 -9.72
C HIS A 189 19.78 -10.48 -11.18
N GLY A 190 20.53 -11.15 -12.06
CA GLY A 190 20.08 -11.49 -13.42
C GLY A 190 20.42 -10.46 -14.49
N PHE A 191 21.17 -9.41 -14.16
CA PHE A 191 21.75 -8.55 -15.19
C PHE A 191 22.88 -9.29 -15.92
N GLN A 192 22.93 -9.15 -17.23
CA GLN A 192 23.95 -9.76 -18.08
C GLN A 192 24.72 -8.70 -18.84
N TYR A 193 26.02 -8.88 -18.99
CA TYR A 193 26.82 -7.99 -19.80
C TYR A 193 26.59 -8.25 -21.29
N HIS A 194 26.23 -7.21 -22.02
CA HIS A 194 26.03 -7.22 -23.46
C HIS A 194 27.14 -6.44 -24.17
N PRO A 195 28.11 -7.13 -24.83
CA PRO A 195 29.26 -6.47 -25.47
C PRO A 195 28.87 -5.44 -26.54
N HIS A 196 27.85 -5.75 -27.35
CA HIS A 196 27.41 -4.86 -28.43
C HIS A 196 26.81 -3.55 -27.94
N GLN A 197 26.25 -3.54 -26.74
CA GLN A 197 25.64 -2.35 -26.13
C GLN A 197 26.54 -1.73 -25.05
N ALA A 198 27.69 -2.39 -24.77
CA ALA A 198 28.58 -2.04 -23.68
C ALA A 198 27.84 -1.76 -22.36
N ALA A 199 26.86 -2.60 -22.00
CA ALA A 199 25.96 -2.39 -20.90
C ALA A 199 25.62 -3.69 -20.13
N PHE A 200 25.28 -3.54 -18.87
CA PHE A 200 24.56 -4.58 -18.12
C PHE A 200 23.07 -4.45 -18.38
N LEU A 201 22.44 -5.51 -18.86
CA LEU A 201 21.02 -5.54 -19.19
C LEU A 201 20.28 -6.60 -18.40
N LEU A 202 19.11 -6.22 -17.90
CA LEU A 202 18.10 -7.10 -17.34
C LEU A 202 17.07 -7.38 -18.45
N PRO A 203 16.98 -8.61 -18.98
CA PRO A 203 16.15 -8.92 -20.14
C PRO A 203 14.67 -8.62 -19.93
N ALA A 204 14.00 -8.16 -21.00
CA ALA A 204 12.55 -7.94 -21.02
C ALA A 204 11.75 -9.23 -20.75
N ALA A 205 12.34 -10.39 -21.05
CA ALA A 205 11.74 -11.71 -20.84
C ALA A 205 11.33 -12.02 -19.39
N TYR A 206 11.89 -11.31 -18.40
CA TYR A 206 11.44 -11.44 -17.00
C TYR A 206 10.06 -10.85 -16.72
N GLY A 207 9.44 -10.16 -17.66
CA GLY A 207 8.20 -9.43 -17.43
C GLY A 207 8.40 -8.20 -16.53
N GLU A 208 7.34 -7.43 -16.33
CA GLU A 208 7.41 -6.20 -15.54
C GLU A 208 7.63 -6.50 -14.05
N ASP A 209 6.81 -7.38 -13.47
CA ASP A 209 6.92 -7.77 -12.07
C ASP A 209 8.24 -8.45 -11.73
N GLY A 210 8.69 -9.36 -12.59
CA GLY A 210 9.98 -10.05 -12.39
C GLY A 210 11.18 -9.12 -12.45
N ARG A 211 11.13 -8.06 -13.27
CA ARG A 211 12.14 -7.00 -13.30
C ARG A 211 12.08 -6.12 -12.06
N ALA A 212 10.87 -5.73 -11.63
CA ALA A 212 10.69 -4.91 -10.44
C ALA A 212 11.29 -5.59 -9.19
N LEU A 213 11.00 -6.87 -8.97
CA LEU A 213 11.57 -7.65 -7.88
C LEU A 213 13.09 -7.71 -7.92
N ARG A 214 13.69 -7.92 -9.10
CA ARG A 214 15.14 -8.00 -9.26
C ARG A 214 15.82 -6.65 -9.06
N VAL A 215 15.20 -5.56 -9.53
CA VAL A 215 15.66 -4.19 -9.29
C VAL A 215 15.61 -3.85 -7.82
N GLN A 216 14.53 -4.20 -7.13
CA GLN A 216 14.41 -3.99 -5.69
C GLN A 216 15.50 -4.75 -4.92
N ALA A 217 15.73 -6.03 -5.27
CA ALA A 217 16.74 -6.85 -4.61
C ALA A 217 18.17 -6.30 -4.84
N VAL A 218 18.49 -5.90 -6.08
CA VAL A 218 19.80 -5.30 -6.37
C VAL A 218 19.96 -3.95 -5.68
N ALA A 219 18.90 -3.14 -5.64
CA ALA A 219 18.94 -1.84 -4.96
C ALA A 219 19.21 -1.98 -3.46
N GLN A 220 18.59 -2.95 -2.79
CA GLN A 220 18.87 -3.26 -1.38
C GLN A 220 20.33 -3.70 -1.18
N LYS A 221 20.84 -4.56 -2.07
CA LYS A 221 22.22 -5.03 -1.98
C LYS A 221 23.23 -3.91 -2.20
N LEU A 222 22.98 -3.03 -3.16
CA LEU A 222 23.85 -1.90 -3.48
C LEU A 222 23.76 -0.81 -2.42
N ALA A 223 22.58 -0.58 -1.84
CA ALA A 223 22.42 0.37 -0.74
C ALA A 223 23.30 0.04 0.47
N ALA A 224 23.47 -1.27 0.77
CA ALA A 224 24.39 -1.72 1.80
C ALA A 224 25.87 -1.39 1.50
N GLN A 225 26.21 -1.10 0.23
CA GLN A 225 27.52 -0.68 -0.25
C GLN A 225 27.62 0.84 -0.47
N GLY A 226 26.60 1.59 -0.07
CA GLY A 226 26.55 3.05 -0.28
C GLY A 226 26.25 3.46 -1.73
N ILE A 227 25.71 2.56 -2.55
CA ILE A 227 25.35 2.81 -3.95
C ILE A 227 23.83 2.87 -4.07
N GLY A 228 23.27 4.03 -4.41
CA GLY A 228 21.86 4.20 -4.73
C GLY A 228 21.52 3.71 -6.13
N VAL A 229 20.26 3.35 -6.34
CA VAL A 229 19.74 2.99 -7.67
C VAL A 229 18.64 3.96 -8.05
N ASN A 230 18.76 4.57 -9.24
CA ASN A 230 17.75 5.44 -9.84
C ASN A 230 17.20 4.79 -11.10
N LEU A 231 15.89 4.94 -11.33
CA LEU A 231 15.22 4.48 -12.54
C LEU A 231 14.86 5.67 -13.44
N ARG A 232 15.34 5.65 -14.67
CA ARG A 232 14.97 6.63 -15.68
C ARG A 232 13.86 6.04 -16.57
N ALA A 233 12.68 6.66 -16.51
CA ALA A 233 11.50 6.20 -17.25
C ALA A 233 11.59 6.39 -18.79
N THR A 234 12.54 7.18 -19.28
CA THR A 234 12.70 7.43 -20.73
C THR A 234 13.51 6.30 -21.36
N PRO A 235 13.00 5.63 -22.43
CA PRO A 235 13.81 4.70 -23.18
C PRO A 235 15.04 5.44 -23.73
N GLN A 236 16.21 4.92 -23.48
CA GLN A 236 17.44 5.44 -24.06
C GLN A 236 17.50 4.99 -25.52
N GLY A 237 16.65 5.60 -26.37
CA GLY A 237 16.77 5.52 -27.81
C GLY A 237 18.07 6.23 -28.20
N ALA A 238 18.84 5.59 -29.06
CA ALA A 238 20.10 6.08 -29.58
C ALA A 238 20.00 7.56 -29.95
N THR A 239 20.47 8.44 -29.11
CA THR A 239 20.80 9.79 -29.52
C THR A 239 22.12 9.67 -30.24
N ALA A 240 22.04 9.50 -31.54
CA ALA A 240 23.21 9.82 -32.40
C ALA A 240 23.63 11.24 -32.01
N PRO A 241 24.93 11.51 -31.79
CA PRO A 241 25.38 12.87 -31.52
C PRO A 241 24.88 13.75 -32.65
N PRO A 242 24.42 14.96 -32.40
CA PRO A 242 24.04 15.88 -33.45
C PRO A 242 25.29 16.13 -34.28
N THR A 243 25.31 15.58 -35.48
CA THR A 243 26.29 15.94 -36.50
C THR A 243 25.99 17.40 -36.82
N THR A 244 26.70 18.29 -36.16
CA THR A 244 26.71 19.71 -36.53
C THR A 244 27.37 19.80 -37.88
N THR A 245 26.60 19.61 -38.92
CA THR A 245 26.99 19.98 -40.27
C THR A 245 27.01 21.49 -40.26
N ALA A 246 28.19 22.06 -40.03
CA ALA A 246 28.44 23.45 -40.27
C ALA A 246 28.15 23.73 -41.75
N ARG A 247 27.01 24.35 -42.00
CA ARG A 247 26.66 24.88 -43.33
C ARG A 247 27.64 26.01 -43.64
N PRO A 248 28.44 25.91 -44.71
CA PRO A 248 29.31 27.03 -45.08
C PRO A 248 28.43 28.23 -45.42
N SER A 249 28.67 29.33 -44.74
CA SER A 249 28.07 30.62 -45.02
C SER A 249 28.52 31.11 -46.39
N VAL A 250 27.60 31.19 -47.33
CA VAL A 250 27.79 31.83 -48.63
C VAL A 250 27.79 33.35 -48.37
N PRO A 251 28.82 34.12 -48.83
CA PRO A 251 28.83 35.57 -48.69
C PRO A 251 27.76 36.20 -49.60
N SER A 252 26.95 37.06 -49.01
CA SER A 252 25.93 37.86 -49.70
C SER A 252 26.60 38.85 -50.66
N PRO A 253 26.16 38.95 -51.92
CA PRO A 253 26.71 39.97 -52.82
C PRO A 253 26.24 41.39 -52.43
N ALA A 254 27.19 42.34 -52.48
CA ALA A 254 26.99 43.73 -52.15
C ALA A 254 25.92 44.40 -53.03
N GLY A 255 25.00 45.09 -52.37
CA GLY A 255 23.94 45.85 -53.02
C GLY A 255 24.48 47.03 -53.82
N VAL A 256 24.00 47.16 -55.07
CA VAL A 256 24.19 48.31 -55.96
C VAL A 256 23.20 49.40 -55.53
N PRO A 257 23.62 50.69 -55.42
CA PRO A 257 22.71 51.79 -55.10
C PRO A 257 21.84 52.18 -56.26
N VAL A 258 20.56 52.14 -56.12
CA VAL A 258 19.61 52.72 -57.10
C VAL A 258 19.40 54.18 -56.80
N THR A 259 19.87 55.05 -57.69
CA THR A 259 19.65 56.50 -57.73
C THR A 259 18.19 56.83 -58.05
N ALA A 260 17.58 57.61 -57.18
CA ALA A 260 16.29 58.20 -57.40
C ALA A 260 16.34 59.23 -58.52
N ARG A 261 15.38 59.19 -59.47
CA ARG A 261 15.03 60.32 -60.35
C ARG A 261 13.57 60.72 -60.13
N HIS A 262 13.45 62.00 -59.85
CA HIS A 262 12.20 62.77 -59.84
C HIS A 262 11.43 62.66 -61.16
N ARG A 263 10.13 62.50 -61.11
CA ARG A 263 9.10 63.41 -61.64
C ARG A 263 7.74 63.06 -61.00
#